data_48de44e186d2f63efbef7c2df00afff3
#
_entry.id   48de44e186d2f63efbef7c2df00afff3
#
_cell.length_a   1.000
_cell.length_b   1.000
_cell.length_c   1.000
_cell.angle_alpha   90.00
_cell.angle_beta   90.00
_cell.angle_gamma   90.00
#
_symmetry.space_group_name_H-M   'P 1'
#
loop_
_entity.id
_entity.type
_entity.pdbx_description
1 polymer ?
#
loop_
_entity_poly.entity_id
_entity_poly.type
_entity_poly.pdbx_seq_one_letter_code
_entity_poly.pdbx_strand_id
1 'polypeptide(L)'
;NYLLNMGYQVTTNLFENDIDIILITEPRKTSESSSYTHLDVKRYLKYVNYDAIVVHRLNECDERKNTNFVNDYLIEANKISDQSVYVSNWLKDLFINQGITSKRNNVIYGGANTEIFNTQKFKPWDKSGKLKIVTHHWGANWNKGFDVYSKLDKLLETDYWNKKIEFCYIGNIPKDFSFKNTQLISPLSGKELAYELKNNQLYITGSLNEPSGNHHIE
;
A
#
# COMPACT_ATOMS: atom_id res chain seq x y z
N ASN A 1 6.82 -13.70 -9.75
CA ASN A 1 6.88 -14.31 -11.10
C ASN A 1 7.80 -13.56 -12.09
N TYR A 2 7.93 -12.20 -12.03
CA TYR A 2 8.76 -11.44 -12.97
C TYR A 2 10.24 -11.83 -12.90
N LEU A 3 10.83 -11.88 -11.70
CA LEU A 3 12.23 -12.28 -11.52
C LEU A 3 12.48 -13.73 -11.96
N LEU A 4 11.56 -14.64 -11.63
CA LEU A 4 11.63 -16.04 -12.08
C LEU A 4 11.62 -16.14 -13.62
N ASN A 5 10.78 -15.34 -14.30
CA ASN A 5 10.73 -15.29 -15.75
C ASN A 5 12.02 -14.72 -16.38
N MET A 6 12.79 -13.94 -15.61
CA MET A 6 14.12 -13.46 -16.04
C MET A 6 15.25 -14.44 -15.72
N GLY A 7 14.95 -15.61 -15.16
CA GLY A 7 15.93 -16.64 -14.85
C GLY A 7 16.58 -16.52 -13.47
N TYR A 8 16.09 -15.62 -12.60
CA TYR A 8 16.57 -15.53 -11.22
C TYR A 8 15.93 -16.60 -10.35
N GLN A 9 16.67 -17.13 -9.40
CA GLN A 9 16.11 -17.93 -8.31
C GLN A 9 15.52 -16.98 -7.25
N VAL A 10 14.34 -17.31 -6.72
CA VAL A 10 13.65 -16.51 -5.70
C VAL A 10 13.19 -17.40 -4.58
N THR A 11 13.59 -17.08 -3.36
CA THR A 11 13.14 -17.73 -2.13
C THR A 11 12.47 -16.75 -1.19
N THR A 12 11.65 -17.25 -0.27
CA THR A 12 10.98 -16.46 0.79
C THR A 12 11.58 -16.68 2.16
N ASN A 13 12.71 -17.40 2.24
CA ASN A 13 13.40 -17.73 3.49
C ASN A 13 14.93 -17.54 3.32
N LEU A 14 15.68 -17.76 4.39
CA LEU A 14 17.13 -17.64 4.45
C LEU A 14 17.83 -19.01 4.60
N PHE A 15 17.28 -20.07 4.00
CA PHE A 15 17.85 -21.42 4.15
C PHE A 15 18.95 -21.74 3.14
N GLU A 16 18.94 -21.05 1.99
CA GLU A 16 19.99 -21.21 0.99
C GLU A 16 21.26 -20.51 1.46
N ASN A 17 22.42 -21.08 1.14
CA ASN A 17 23.71 -20.59 1.61
C ASN A 17 24.41 -19.63 0.63
N ASP A 18 23.82 -19.42 -0.54
CA ASP A 18 24.38 -18.66 -1.67
C ASP A 18 23.45 -17.50 -2.14
N ILE A 19 22.66 -16.94 -1.22
CA ILE A 19 21.78 -15.81 -1.56
C ILE A 19 22.62 -14.58 -1.88
N ASP A 20 22.53 -14.06 -3.10
CA ASP A 20 23.23 -12.85 -3.54
C ASP A 20 22.58 -11.57 -3.01
N ILE A 21 21.22 -11.52 -2.97
CA ILE A 21 20.47 -10.31 -2.58
C ILE A 21 19.35 -10.68 -1.61
N ILE A 22 19.34 -9.99 -0.48
CA ILE A 22 18.30 -10.12 0.54
C ILE A 22 17.43 -8.85 0.53
N LEU A 23 16.14 -8.99 0.25
CA LEU A 23 15.19 -7.87 0.25
C LEU A 23 14.37 -7.85 1.55
N ILE A 24 14.65 -6.89 2.42
CA ILE A 24 13.84 -6.62 3.62
C ILE A 24 12.67 -5.71 3.23
N THR A 25 11.43 -6.19 3.45
CA THR A 25 10.22 -5.40 3.19
C THR A 25 9.41 -5.17 4.47
N GLU A 26 9.36 -6.16 5.35
CA GLU A 26 8.65 -6.12 6.63
C GLU A 26 9.48 -6.84 7.69
N PRO A 27 10.35 -6.14 8.40
CA PRO A 27 11.26 -6.78 9.37
C PRO A 27 10.64 -7.10 10.72
N ARG A 28 9.37 -6.75 10.97
CA ARG A 28 8.71 -6.92 12.28
C ARG A 28 8.19 -8.34 12.44
N LYS A 29 8.70 -9.08 13.42
CA LYS A 29 8.29 -10.45 13.73
C LYS A 29 6.78 -10.58 14.04
N THR A 30 6.15 -9.52 14.51
CA THR A 30 4.71 -9.50 14.83
C THR A 30 3.81 -9.30 13.62
N SER A 31 4.36 -9.04 12.44
CA SER A 31 3.61 -8.89 11.20
C SER A 31 3.47 -10.23 10.48
N GLU A 32 2.27 -10.58 10.09
CA GLU A 32 1.99 -11.78 9.28
C GLU A 32 2.69 -11.76 7.91
N SER A 33 3.05 -10.55 7.42
CA SER A 33 3.77 -10.37 6.16
C SER A 33 5.28 -10.56 6.28
N SER A 34 5.81 -10.76 7.50
CA SER A 34 7.24 -10.92 7.74
C SER A 34 7.67 -12.35 7.52
N SER A 35 8.52 -12.59 6.53
CA SER A 35 9.16 -13.91 6.32
C SER A 35 10.39 -14.09 7.19
N TYR A 36 11.13 -13.01 7.45
CA TYR A 36 12.31 -12.97 8.31
C TYR A 36 12.53 -11.54 8.83
N THR A 37 13.22 -11.44 9.95
CA THR A 37 13.54 -10.16 10.58
C THR A 37 14.93 -9.67 10.18
N HIS A 38 15.23 -8.40 10.45
CA HIS A 38 16.60 -7.87 10.27
C HIS A 38 17.64 -8.61 11.16
N LEU A 39 17.22 -9.16 12.31
CA LEU A 39 18.10 -9.97 13.16
C LEU A 39 18.43 -11.32 12.52
N ASP A 40 17.51 -11.93 11.81
CA ASP A 40 17.74 -13.16 11.05
C ASP A 40 18.69 -12.90 9.90
N VAL A 41 18.51 -11.78 9.19
CA VAL A 41 19.46 -11.33 8.15
C VAL A 41 20.85 -11.08 8.73
N LYS A 42 20.94 -10.42 9.89
CA LYS A 42 22.24 -10.20 10.57
C LYS A 42 22.95 -11.51 10.93
N ARG A 43 22.18 -12.53 11.34
CA ARG A 43 22.76 -13.87 11.58
C ARG A 43 23.22 -14.52 10.28
N TYR A 44 22.42 -14.42 9.23
CA TYR A 44 22.76 -14.95 7.92
C TYR A 44 24.06 -14.35 7.41
N LEU A 45 24.21 -13.03 7.39
CA LEU A 45 25.42 -12.34 7.01
C LEU A 45 26.63 -12.74 7.85
N LYS A 46 26.45 -13.00 9.14
CA LYS A 46 27.55 -13.33 10.04
C LYS A 46 28.03 -14.79 9.89
N TYR A 47 27.14 -15.72 9.61
CA TYR A 47 27.44 -17.15 9.73
C TYR A 47 27.29 -17.96 8.44
N VAL A 48 26.65 -17.38 7.40
CA VAL A 48 26.33 -18.12 6.16
C VAL A 48 26.98 -17.43 4.96
N ASN A 49 26.56 -16.22 4.61
CA ASN A 49 27.11 -15.49 3.46
C ASN A 49 27.22 -14.00 3.78
N TYR A 50 28.44 -13.53 4.06
CA TYR A 50 28.72 -12.14 4.41
C TYR A 50 28.71 -11.20 3.19
N ASP A 51 28.80 -11.74 1.96
CA ASP A 51 28.82 -10.99 0.71
C ASP A 51 27.43 -10.66 0.17
N ALA A 52 26.37 -11.23 0.77
CA ALA A 52 25.01 -10.97 0.35
C ALA A 52 24.64 -9.48 0.50
N ILE A 53 24.16 -8.88 -0.58
CA ILE A 53 23.72 -7.48 -0.59
C ILE A 53 22.35 -7.36 0.07
N VAL A 54 22.21 -6.47 1.04
CA VAL A 54 20.94 -6.23 1.74
C VAL A 54 20.27 -4.95 1.21
N VAL A 55 19.07 -5.11 0.68
CA VAL A 55 18.20 -4.02 0.24
C VAL A 55 17.03 -3.90 1.20
N HIS A 56 16.85 -2.74 1.82
CA HIS A 56 15.68 -2.45 2.67
C HIS A 56 14.68 -1.59 1.90
N ARG A 57 13.50 -2.15 1.62
CA ARG A 57 12.38 -1.42 1.01
C ARG A 57 11.47 -0.87 2.09
N LEU A 58 11.46 0.45 2.24
CA LEU A 58 10.60 1.15 3.20
C LEU A 58 9.30 1.59 2.51
N ASN A 59 8.18 1.08 3.01
CA ASN A 59 6.84 1.34 2.48
C ASN A 59 5.80 1.59 3.57
N GLU A 60 6.26 1.79 4.80
CA GLU A 60 5.42 1.95 5.98
C GLU A 60 5.99 3.02 6.91
N CYS A 61 5.15 3.63 7.75
CA CYS A 61 5.56 4.58 8.77
C CYS A 61 4.51 4.73 9.87
N ASP A 62 4.90 5.33 10.98
CA ASP A 62 4.02 5.65 12.12
C ASP A 62 2.88 6.59 11.72
N GLU A 63 3.17 7.58 10.90
CA GLU A 63 2.22 8.60 10.47
C GLU A 63 1.03 8.00 9.73
N ARG A 64 1.28 6.97 8.92
CA ARG A 64 0.23 6.24 8.22
C ARG A 64 -0.60 5.38 9.15
N LYS A 65 0.06 4.70 10.10
CA LYS A 65 -0.59 3.73 10.99
C LYS A 65 -1.13 4.33 12.28
N ASN A 66 -0.79 5.58 12.58
CA ASN A 66 -1.04 6.22 13.88
C ASN A 66 -0.42 5.38 15.02
N THR A 67 0.85 5.03 14.86
CA THR A 67 1.68 4.30 15.83
C THR A 67 2.87 5.18 16.23
N ASN A 68 3.70 4.72 17.18
CA ASN A 68 4.86 5.46 17.67
C ASN A 68 6.10 4.57 17.85
N PHE A 69 6.17 3.45 17.16
CA PHE A 69 7.26 2.48 17.28
C PHE A 69 7.73 1.90 15.93
N VAL A 70 6.96 2.12 14.87
CA VAL A 70 7.25 1.53 13.55
C VAL A 70 8.47 2.19 12.95
N ASN A 71 8.57 3.52 13.02
CA ASN A 71 9.69 4.26 12.45
C ASN A 71 11.01 3.87 13.12
N ASP A 72 11.07 3.85 14.45
CA ASP A 72 12.27 3.44 15.19
C ASP A 72 12.70 2.02 14.83
N TYR A 73 11.75 1.10 14.70
CA TYR A 73 12.03 -0.28 14.33
C TYR A 73 12.59 -0.39 12.90
N LEU A 74 12.04 0.36 11.96
CA LEU A 74 12.50 0.39 10.58
C LEU A 74 13.89 1.05 10.46
N ILE A 75 14.15 2.09 11.24
CA ILE A 75 15.47 2.73 11.33
C ILE A 75 16.51 1.75 11.85
N GLU A 76 16.20 1.01 12.92
CA GLU A 76 17.10 -0.02 13.46
C GLU A 76 17.36 -1.13 12.43
N ALA A 77 16.31 -1.62 11.78
CA ALA A 77 16.42 -2.62 10.74
C ALA A 77 17.25 -2.13 9.53
N ASN A 78 17.22 -0.83 9.24
CA ASN A 78 17.96 -0.24 8.14
C ASN A 78 19.48 -0.24 8.35
N LYS A 79 19.96 -0.32 9.58
CA LYS A 79 21.42 -0.28 9.88
C LYS A 79 22.22 -1.40 9.26
N ILE A 80 21.58 -2.51 8.88
CA ILE A 80 22.26 -3.64 8.23
C ILE A 80 22.13 -3.61 6.71
N SER A 81 21.46 -2.61 6.15
CA SER A 81 21.22 -2.55 4.70
C SER A 81 22.32 -1.78 3.96
N ASP A 82 22.69 -2.31 2.79
CA ASP A 82 23.60 -1.64 1.86
C ASP A 82 22.87 -0.57 1.06
N GLN A 83 21.59 -0.76 0.80
CA GLN A 83 20.74 0.14 0.02
C GLN A 83 19.37 0.29 0.68
N SER A 84 18.84 1.52 0.63
CA SER A 84 17.49 1.83 1.02
C SER A 84 16.66 2.22 -0.21
N VAL A 85 15.48 1.60 -0.34
CA VAL A 85 14.51 1.89 -1.40
C VAL A 85 13.23 2.39 -0.74
N TYR A 86 12.85 3.62 -1.04
CA TYR A 86 11.63 4.25 -0.53
C TYR A 86 10.56 4.24 -1.61
N VAL A 87 9.31 4.11 -1.21
CA VAL A 87 8.17 4.12 -2.14
C VAL A 87 7.71 5.52 -2.53
N SER A 88 8.26 6.56 -1.91
CA SER A 88 8.02 7.97 -2.27
C SER A 88 9.13 8.88 -1.76
N ASN A 89 9.24 10.09 -2.34
CA ASN A 89 10.13 11.14 -1.83
C ASN A 89 9.75 11.57 -0.42
N TRP A 90 8.46 11.73 -0.14
CA TRP A 90 7.97 12.06 1.20
C TRP A 90 8.48 11.06 2.26
N LEU A 91 8.36 9.76 1.99
CA LEU A 91 8.82 8.73 2.94
C LEU A 91 10.34 8.72 3.08
N LYS A 92 11.07 8.97 1.98
CA LYS A 92 12.53 9.13 2.02
C LYS A 92 12.94 10.28 2.93
N ASP A 93 12.33 11.47 2.73
CA ASP A 93 12.67 12.67 3.50
C ASP A 93 12.31 12.46 4.99
N LEU A 94 11.18 11.82 5.29
CA LEU A 94 10.79 11.46 6.64
C LEU A 94 11.88 10.64 7.35
N PHE A 95 12.30 9.55 6.77
CA PHE A 95 13.28 8.65 7.38
C PHE A 95 14.71 9.20 7.40
N ILE A 96 15.12 9.98 6.43
CA ILE A 96 16.42 10.68 6.46
C ILE A 96 16.43 11.69 7.61
N ASN A 97 15.35 12.46 7.80
CA ASN A 97 15.23 13.42 8.91
C ASN A 97 15.19 12.73 10.28
N GLN A 98 14.73 11.48 10.35
CA GLN A 98 14.68 10.66 11.56
C GLN A 98 15.96 9.82 11.79
N GLY A 99 16.98 9.93 10.92
CA GLY A 99 18.30 9.38 11.18
C GLY A 99 18.70 8.15 10.36
N ILE A 100 18.01 7.81 9.28
CA ILE A 100 18.55 6.85 8.32
C ILE A 100 19.73 7.49 7.59
N THR A 101 20.90 6.89 7.72
CA THR A 101 22.19 7.36 7.16
C THR A 101 22.72 6.47 6.03
N SER A 102 21.89 5.62 5.43
CA SER A 102 22.30 4.75 4.33
C SER A 102 22.99 5.54 3.23
N LYS A 103 24.10 5.01 2.71
CA LYS A 103 24.89 5.67 1.66
C LYS A 103 24.18 5.71 0.31
N ARG A 104 23.23 4.79 0.08
CA ARG A 104 22.48 4.65 -1.19
C ARG A 104 21.00 4.67 -0.90
N ASN A 105 20.38 5.81 -1.19
CA ASN A 105 18.95 6.06 -0.99
C ASN A 105 18.27 6.28 -2.34
N ASN A 106 17.38 5.39 -2.72
CA ASN A 106 16.65 5.44 -3.98
C ASN A 106 15.15 5.57 -3.73
N VAL A 107 14.44 6.20 -4.64
CA VAL A 107 12.97 6.21 -4.64
C VAL A 107 12.50 5.41 -5.83
N ILE A 108 11.67 4.40 -5.57
CA ILE A 108 11.01 3.60 -6.61
C ILE A 108 9.51 3.63 -6.28
N TYR A 109 8.77 4.38 -7.06
CA TYR A 109 7.33 4.50 -6.91
C TYR A 109 6.62 3.17 -7.24
N GLY A 110 5.46 2.94 -6.61
CA GLY A 110 4.56 1.89 -7.02
C GLY A 110 4.02 2.13 -8.44
N GLY A 111 3.52 1.09 -9.07
CA GLY A 111 2.88 1.15 -10.37
C GLY A 111 1.70 0.20 -10.43
N ALA A 112 0.71 0.52 -11.28
CA ALA A 112 -0.38 -0.37 -11.58
C ALA A 112 -0.05 -1.24 -12.82
N ASN A 113 -0.63 -2.44 -12.86
CA ASN A 113 -0.55 -3.27 -14.07
C ASN A 113 -1.47 -2.67 -15.14
N THR A 114 -0.91 -2.05 -16.17
CA THR A 114 -1.65 -1.36 -17.24
C THR A 114 -2.45 -2.31 -18.15
N GLU A 115 -2.15 -3.60 -18.17
CA GLU A 115 -2.99 -4.59 -18.85
C GLU A 115 -4.34 -4.78 -18.14
N ILE A 116 -4.38 -4.56 -16.83
CA ILE A 116 -5.57 -4.69 -15.99
C ILE A 116 -6.22 -3.32 -15.77
N PHE A 117 -5.44 -2.37 -15.27
CA PHE A 117 -5.89 -1.01 -14.93
C PHE A 117 -5.63 -0.08 -16.11
N ASN A 118 -6.65 0.15 -16.91
CA ASN A 118 -6.60 0.98 -18.11
C ASN A 118 -7.98 1.58 -18.39
N THR A 119 -8.06 2.51 -19.33
CA THR A 119 -9.29 3.23 -19.68
C THR A 119 -10.15 2.53 -20.72
N GLN A 120 -9.78 1.32 -21.18
CA GLN A 120 -10.58 0.59 -22.16
C GLN A 120 -11.99 0.30 -21.61
N LYS A 121 -13.01 0.61 -22.43
CA LYS A 121 -14.43 0.48 -22.08
C LYS A 121 -14.92 1.38 -20.94
N PHE A 122 -14.10 2.31 -20.43
CA PHE A 122 -14.56 3.33 -19.50
C PHE A 122 -15.58 4.24 -20.18
N LYS A 123 -16.66 4.55 -19.48
CA LYS A 123 -17.70 5.47 -19.93
C LYS A 123 -17.71 6.69 -19.01
N PRO A 124 -17.29 7.86 -19.51
CA PRO A 124 -17.40 9.09 -18.72
C PRO A 124 -18.86 9.41 -18.43
N TRP A 125 -19.09 10.17 -17.36
CA TRP A 125 -20.44 10.63 -17.04
C TRP A 125 -20.96 11.60 -18.10
N ASP A 126 -22.09 11.26 -18.68
CA ASP A 126 -22.77 12.05 -19.71
C ASP A 126 -23.73 13.09 -19.13
N LYS A 127 -23.70 13.30 -17.80
CA LYS A 127 -24.60 14.15 -17.02
C LYS A 127 -26.05 13.66 -16.95
N SER A 128 -26.33 12.45 -17.43
CA SER A 128 -27.60 11.78 -17.21
C SER A 128 -27.52 10.84 -16.00
N GLY A 129 -28.59 10.77 -15.21
CA GLY A 129 -28.62 9.95 -14.03
C GLY A 129 -27.69 10.38 -12.91
N LYS A 130 -27.43 9.46 -11.96
CA LYS A 130 -26.54 9.72 -10.81
C LYS A 130 -25.08 9.66 -11.23
N LEU A 131 -24.27 10.58 -10.68
CA LEU A 131 -22.81 10.47 -10.76
C LEU A 131 -22.36 9.34 -9.82
N LYS A 132 -21.68 8.35 -10.36
CA LYS A 132 -21.16 7.22 -9.59
C LYS A 132 -19.76 7.53 -9.09
N ILE A 133 -19.60 7.48 -7.79
CA ILE A 133 -18.36 7.79 -7.06
C ILE A 133 -17.85 6.50 -6.41
N VAL A 134 -16.57 6.24 -6.50
CA VAL A 134 -15.95 5.06 -5.90
C VAL A 134 -14.72 5.40 -5.09
N THR A 135 -14.43 4.59 -4.11
CA THR A 135 -13.14 4.49 -3.43
C THR A 135 -12.82 3.04 -3.11
N HIS A 136 -11.54 2.71 -2.95
CA HIS A 136 -11.20 1.38 -2.50
C HIS A 136 -9.97 1.39 -1.57
N HIS A 137 -10.00 0.51 -0.56
CA HIS A 137 -8.89 0.34 0.38
C HIS A 137 -8.82 -1.08 0.91
N TRP A 138 -7.63 -1.64 0.94
CA TRP A 138 -7.41 -2.92 1.60
C TRP A 138 -7.46 -2.81 3.13
N GLY A 139 -6.83 -1.77 3.68
CA GLY A 139 -6.76 -1.55 5.13
C GLY A 139 -8.02 -0.89 5.69
N ALA A 140 -8.41 -1.30 6.90
CA ALA A 140 -9.60 -0.81 7.62
C ALA A 140 -9.26 0.23 8.71
N ASN A 141 -8.07 0.85 8.71
CA ASN A 141 -7.75 1.86 9.70
C ASN A 141 -8.40 3.21 9.35
N TRP A 142 -8.66 4.03 10.37
CA TRP A 142 -9.38 5.28 10.23
C TRP A 142 -8.72 6.29 9.29
N ASN A 143 -7.38 6.29 9.23
CA ASN A 143 -6.60 7.16 8.34
C ASN A 143 -6.82 6.87 6.83
N LYS A 144 -7.57 5.81 6.48
CA LYS A 144 -8.00 5.57 5.11
C LYS A 144 -9.09 6.52 4.61
N GLY A 145 -9.49 7.49 5.44
CA GLY A 145 -10.41 8.56 5.06
C GLY A 145 -11.85 8.32 5.50
N PHE A 146 -12.09 7.49 6.52
CA PHE A 146 -13.43 7.20 6.99
C PHE A 146 -14.20 8.42 7.50
N ASP A 147 -13.50 9.48 7.92
CA ASP A 147 -14.13 10.78 8.22
C ASP A 147 -14.83 11.39 6.99
N VAL A 148 -14.19 11.29 5.82
CA VAL A 148 -14.73 11.79 4.55
C VAL A 148 -15.88 10.89 4.08
N TYR A 149 -15.67 9.57 4.11
CA TYR A 149 -16.68 8.61 3.62
C TYR A 149 -17.92 8.58 4.50
N SER A 150 -17.79 8.74 5.80
CA SER A 150 -18.91 8.88 6.73
C SER A 150 -19.74 10.14 6.44
N LYS A 151 -19.07 11.26 6.15
CA LYS A 151 -19.77 12.51 5.78
C LYS A 151 -20.51 12.35 4.45
N LEU A 152 -19.90 11.68 3.47
CA LEU A 152 -20.55 11.41 2.19
C LEU A 152 -21.76 10.49 2.35
N ASP A 153 -21.62 9.40 3.12
CA ASP A 153 -22.73 8.49 3.43
C ASP A 153 -23.89 9.22 4.09
N LYS A 154 -23.58 10.14 5.03
CA LYS A 154 -24.61 10.97 5.68
C LYS A 154 -25.28 11.96 4.71
N LEU A 155 -24.55 12.54 3.75
CA LEU A 155 -25.14 13.40 2.73
C LEU A 155 -26.17 12.66 1.89
N LEU A 156 -25.93 11.36 1.63
CA LEU A 156 -26.86 10.50 0.90
C LEU A 156 -28.16 10.19 1.63
N GLU A 157 -28.29 10.50 2.92
CA GLU A 157 -29.57 10.44 3.64
C GLU A 157 -30.57 11.48 3.09
N THR A 158 -30.11 12.54 2.43
CA THR A 158 -30.98 13.57 1.88
C THR A 158 -31.42 13.23 0.45
N ASP A 159 -32.68 13.43 0.16
CA ASP A 159 -33.27 13.22 -1.18
C ASP A 159 -32.52 13.98 -2.28
N TYR A 160 -32.02 15.18 -1.95
CA TYR A 160 -31.29 16.00 -2.91
C TYR A 160 -30.02 15.31 -3.42
N TRP A 161 -29.19 14.82 -2.52
CA TRP A 161 -27.92 14.15 -2.88
C TRP A 161 -28.14 12.73 -3.36
N ASN A 162 -29.07 11.99 -2.73
CA ASN A 162 -29.39 10.64 -3.15
C ASN A 162 -29.88 10.55 -4.59
N LYS A 163 -30.59 11.59 -5.09
CA LYS A 163 -31.00 11.64 -6.49
C LYS A 163 -29.88 12.00 -7.48
N LYS A 164 -28.74 12.53 -7.01
CA LYS A 164 -27.65 13.04 -7.84
C LYS A 164 -26.41 12.17 -7.87
N ILE A 165 -26.10 11.51 -6.78
CA ILE A 165 -24.88 10.71 -6.65
C ILE A 165 -25.18 9.32 -6.10
N GLU A 166 -24.29 8.41 -6.41
CA GLU A 166 -24.19 7.06 -5.86
C GLU A 166 -22.77 6.86 -5.38
N PHE A 167 -22.57 6.33 -4.18
CA PHE A 167 -21.23 6.10 -3.64
C PHE A 167 -21.03 4.62 -3.37
N CYS A 168 -19.91 4.10 -3.86
CA CYS A 168 -19.45 2.74 -3.67
C CYS A 168 -18.12 2.73 -2.91
N TYR A 169 -18.04 1.97 -1.85
CA TYR A 169 -16.81 1.69 -1.12
C TYR A 169 -16.42 0.23 -1.33
N ILE A 170 -15.20 -0.02 -1.80
CA ILE A 170 -14.66 -1.36 -2.03
C ILE A 170 -13.55 -1.62 -1.01
N GLY A 171 -13.71 -2.59 -0.12
CA GLY A 171 -12.68 -2.92 0.84
C GLY A 171 -13.14 -3.24 2.24
N ASN A 172 -12.18 -3.29 3.17
CA ASN A 172 -12.44 -3.52 4.58
C ASN A 172 -12.82 -2.22 5.29
N ILE A 173 -13.71 -2.31 6.26
CA ILE A 173 -14.13 -1.19 7.11
C ILE A 173 -13.73 -1.43 8.56
N PRO A 174 -13.57 -0.37 9.40
CA PRO A 174 -13.36 -0.52 10.84
C PRO A 174 -14.47 -1.32 11.51
N LYS A 175 -14.15 -2.06 12.57
CA LYS A 175 -15.10 -2.94 13.26
C LYS A 175 -16.36 -2.23 13.76
N ASP A 176 -16.20 -0.99 14.23
CA ASP A 176 -17.28 -0.19 14.82
C ASP A 176 -17.86 0.83 13.83
N PHE A 177 -17.68 0.59 12.53
CA PHE A 177 -18.18 1.45 11.47
C PHE A 177 -19.11 0.69 10.53
N SER A 178 -20.15 1.37 10.06
CA SER A 178 -21.06 0.86 9.02
C SER A 178 -21.55 1.99 8.13
N PHE A 179 -21.70 1.70 6.87
CA PHE A 179 -22.42 2.56 5.93
C PHE A 179 -23.92 2.28 5.97
N LYS A 180 -24.72 3.33 5.73
CA LYS A 180 -26.19 3.23 5.64
C LYS A 180 -26.71 3.40 4.21
N ASN A 181 -26.07 4.28 3.45
CA ASN A 181 -26.50 4.71 2.11
C ASN A 181 -25.48 4.41 1.03
N THR A 182 -24.29 3.99 1.42
CA THR A 182 -23.15 3.67 0.53
C THR A 182 -23.19 2.18 0.19
N GLN A 183 -22.99 1.85 -1.07
CA GLN A 183 -22.78 0.46 -1.48
C GLN A 183 -21.44 -0.03 -0.95
N LEU A 184 -21.46 -1.06 -0.11
CA LEU A 184 -20.23 -1.71 0.38
C LEU A 184 -19.97 -2.99 -0.41
N ILE A 185 -18.79 -3.08 -1.01
CA ILE A 185 -18.27 -4.27 -1.70
C ILE A 185 -17.07 -4.79 -0.91
N SER A 186 -17.00 -6.10 -0.71
CA SER A 186 -15.85 -6.77 -0.11
C SER A 186 -14.54 -6.46 -0.90
N PRO A 187 -13.35 -6.59 -0.28
CA PRO A 187 -12.10 -6.35 -0.97
C PRO A 187 -11.98 -7.12 -2.29
N LEU A 188 -11.70 -6.40 -3.36
CA LEU A 188 -11.46 -6.93 -4.69
C LEU A 188 -9.99 -6.71 -5.09
N SER A 189 -9.52 -7.44 -6.10
CA SER A 189 -8.18 -7.28 -6.66
C SER A 189 -8.16 -7.56 -8.17
N GLY A 190 -7.10 -7.13 -8.84
CA GLY A 190 -6.86 -7.44 -10.24
C GLY A 190 -8.03 -7.04 -11.16
N LYS A 191 -8.48 -7.97 -12.01
CA LYS A 191 -9.51 -7.70 -13.02
C LYS A 191 -10.88 -7.35 -12.43
N GLU A 192 -11.24 -7.92 -11.28
CA GLU A 192 -12.51 -7.64 -10.62
C GLU A 192 -12.53 -6.20 -10.08
N LEU A 193 -11.44 -5.77 -9.41
CA LEU A 193 -11.31 -4.40 -8.97
C LEU A 193 -11.34 -3.43 -10.16
N ALA A 194 -10.56 -3.70 -11.20
CA ALA A 194 -10.52 -2.85 -12.38
C ALA A 194 -11.89 -2.73 -13.07
N TYR A 195 -12.67 -3.80 -13.08
CA TYR A 195 -14.04 -3.77 -13.60
C TYR A 195 -14.93 -2.83 -12.77
N GLU A 196 -14.92 -2.96 -11.46
CA GLU A 196 -15.72 -2.11 -10.57
C GLU A 196 -15.28 -0.63 -10.65
N LEU A 197 -13.98 -0.35 -10.68
CA LEU A 197 -13.49 1.02 -10.86
C LEU A 197 -13.99 1.66 -12.16
N LYS A 198 -14.00 0.92 -13.27
CA LYS A 198 -14.47 1.40 -14.59
C LYS A 198 -15.98 1.66 -14.65
N ASN A 199 -16.77 1.07 -13.76
CA ASN A 199 -18.20 1.29 -13.67
C ASN A 199 -18.57 2.61 -12.95
N ASN A 200 -17.56 3.31 -12.42
CA ASN A 200 -17.72 4.56 -11.70
C ASN A 200 -17.01 5.70 -12.44
N GLN A 201 -17.50 6.92 -12.33
CA GLN A 201 -17.00 8.07 -13.09
C GLN A 201 -16.06 8.95 -12.31
N LEU A 202 -16.10 8.86 -10.98
CA LEU A 202 -15.25 9.67 -10.09
C LEU A 202 -14.65 8.79 -9.00
N TYR A 203 -13.34 8.87 -8.85
CA TYR A 203 -12.63 8.30 -7.73
C TYR A 203 -12.38 9.36 -6.66
N ILE A 204 -12.63 9.06 -5.41
CA ILE A 204 -12.29 9.92 -4.28
C ILE A 204 -11.41 9.18 -3.27
N THR A 205 -10.57 9.91 -2.58
CA THR A 205 -9.84 9.38 -1.43
C THR A 205 -9.72 10.42 -0.34
N GLY A 206 -9.90 9.98 0.90
CA GLY A 206 -9.66 10.76 2.11
C GLY A 206 -8.44 10.24 2.88
N SER A 207 -7.65 9.33 2.30
CA SER A 207 -6.47 8.76 2.94
C SER A 207 -5.49 9.83 3.40
N LEU A 208 -5.03 9.70 4.64
CA LEU A 208 -4.01 10.56 5.24
C LEU A 208 -2.67 9.84 5.29
N ASN A 209 -1.57 10.58 5.08
CA ASN A 209 -0.19 10.11 5.22
C ASN A 209 0.07 8.80 4.44
N GLU A 210 -0.38 8.72 3.21
CA GLU A 210 -0.22 7.53 2.37
C GLU A 210 1.15 7.52 1.70
N PRO A 211 2.07 6.61 2.06
CA PRO A 211 3.44 6.60 1.53
C PRO A 211 3.51 6.31 0.04
N SER A 212 2.64 5.42 -0.45
CA SER A 212 2.55 5.03 -1.85
C SER A 212 1.15 4.51 -2.11
N GLY A 213 0.24 5.41 -2.39
CA GLY A 213 -1.15 5.06 -2.62
C GLY A 213 -1.36 4.34 -3.94
N ASN A 214 -1.19 3.02 -4.01
CA ASN A 214 -1.49 2.26 -5.21
C ASN A 214 -2.92 2.53 -5.71
N HIS A 215 -3.84 2.72 -4.79
CA HIS A 215 -5.22 3.11 -5.09
C HIS A 215 -5.38 4.43 -5.85
N HIS A 216 -4.33 5.26 -5.95
CA HIS A 216 -4.32 6.47 -6.77
C HIS A 216 -3.94 6.21 -8.23
N ILE A 217 -3.33 5.09 -8.51
CA ILE A 217 -2.78 4.76 -9.83
C ILE A 217 -3.46 3.53 -10.47
N GLU A 218 -4.28 2.83 -9.73
CA GLU A 218 -5.20 1.81 -10.20
C GLU A 218 -6.47 2.42 -10.79
#